data_1bf864f49fb4facfcfba61748788dd3a
#
_entry.id   1bf864f49fb4facfcfba61748788dd3a
#
_cell.length_a   1.000
_cell.length_b   1.000
_cell.length_c   1.000
_cell.angle_alpha   90.00
_cell.angle_beta   90.00
_cell.angle_gamma   90.00
#
_symmetry.space_group_name_H-M   'P 1'
#
loop_
_entity.id
_entity.type
_entity.pdbx_description
1 polymer ?
#
loop_
_entity_poly.entity_id
_entity_poly.type
_entity_poly.pdbx_seq_one_letter_code
_entity_poly.pdbx_strand_id
1 'polypeptide(L)'
;ISKELNIPKETVRRKVNFLQNQNIIFRKGKSIFFNNAINRIQKPSNSKIMMANFLEKTSTILGKEDWFGRPFTKEEIEKFLDTYFTICWQHWLRLQIPFLVRHRTFFGDLETWNVWGAIGISQFTDYSKQVKGRVVEDPRTYADLYLHLLRHTPKNGINASSISEISTIPRATVIRKLKYLTKEKLVTKNKKLEYMLLPSPKNIKSFEENYMHNQKHKAGFVTTIFDLMKNSSFKVE
;
A
#
# COMPACT_ATOMS: atom_id res chain seq x y z
N ILE A 1 6.58 -2.83 20.67
CA ILE A 1 5.38 -2.96 19.81
C ILE A 1 4.41 -1.79 20.05
N SER A 2 3.86 -1.60 21.27
CA SER A 2 2.85 -0.54 21.52
C SER A 2 3.34 0.86 21.14
N LYS A 3 4.53 1.25 21.59
CA LYS A 3 5.14 2.55 21.26
C LYS A 3 5.46 2.68 19.75
N GLU A 4 6.05 1.66 19.16
CA GLU A 4 6.46 1.64 17.74
C GLU A 4 5.26 1.71 16.79
N LEU A 5 4.17 0.99 17.11
CA LEU A 5 2.97 0.97 16.30
C LEU A 5 1.97 2.06 16.69
N ASN A 6 2.24 2.85 17.73
CA ASN A 6 1.31 3.83 18.27
C ASN A 6 -0.09 3.22 18.55
N ILE A 7 -0.12 2.06 19.22
CA ILE A 7 -1.34 1.32 19.59
C ILE A 7 -1.42 1.23 21.12
N PRO A 8 -2.59 1.46 21.74
CA PRO A 8 -2.78 1.30 23.18
C PRO A 8 -2.31 -0.08 23.67
N LYS A 9 -1.61 -0.12 24.80
CA LYS A 9 -1.04 -1.37 25.36
C LYS A 9 -2.08 -2.49 25.49
N GLU A 10 -3.29 -2.13 25.93
CA GLU A 10 -4.37 -3.11 26.11
C GLU A 10 -4.82 -3.71 24.76
N THR A 11 -4.91 -2.88 23.72
CA THR A 11 -5.20 -3.37 22.36
C THR A 11 -4.11 -4.33 21.87
N VAL A 12 -2.84 -3.98 22.09
CA VAL A 12 -1.71 -4.87 21.75
C VAL A 12 -1.82 -6.18 22.52
N ARG A 13 -2.07 -6.13 23.85
CA ARG A 13 -2.23 -7.32 24.68
C ARG A 13 -3.33 -8.23 24.15
N ARG A 14 -4.50 -7.68 23.86
CA ARG A 14 -5.64 -8.43 23.30
C ARG A 14 -5.31 -9.10 21.96
N LYS A 15 -4.64 -8.36 21.04
CA LYS A 15 -4.25 -8.88 19.74
C LYS A 15 -3.16 -9.95 19.85
N VAL A 16 -2.19 -9.77 20.75
CA VAL A 16 -1.15 -10.79 21.01
C VAL A 16 -1.79 -12.05 21.58
N ASN A 17 -2.70 -11.95 22.55
CA ASN A 17 -3.41 -13.10 23.08
C ASN A 17 -4.24 -13.82 22.01
N PHE A 18 -4.93 -13.06 21.14
CA PHE A 18 -5.65 -13.64 20.00
C PHE A 18 -4.71 -14.45 19.08
N LEU A 19 -3.57 -13.88 18.71
CA LEU A 19 -2.59 -14.57 17.85
C LEU A 19 -1.98 -15.81 18.53
N GLN A 20 -1.80 -15.78 19.86
CA GLN A 20 -1.36 -16.95 20.64
C GLN A 20 -2.42 -18.06 20.62
N ASN A 21 -3.69 -17.70 20.85
CA ASN A 21 -4.80 -18.67 20.83
C ASN A 21 -4.99 -19.32 19.46
N GLN A 22 -4.58 -18.62 18.38
CA GLN A 22 -4.54 -19.15 17.01
C GLN A 22 -3.25 -19.92 16.71
N ASN A 23 -2.38 -20.15 17.69
CA ASN A 23 -1.06 -20.77 17.51
C ASN A 23 -0.16 -20.08 16.47
N ILE A 24 -0.43 -18.82 16.11
CA ILE A 24 0.37 -18.04 15.15
C ILE A 24 1.68 -17.60 15.77
N ILE A 25 1.65 -17.27 17.05
CA ILE A 25 2.80 -16.85 17.84
C ILE A 25 2.84 -17.58 19.19
N PHE A 26 4.02 -17.64 19.80
CA PHE A 26 4.19 -18.09 21.19
C PHE A 26 5.08 -17.13 21.96
N ARG A 27 4.96 -17.15 23.28
CA ARG A 27 5.81 -16.36 24.18
C ARG A 27 6.86 -17.24 24.86
N LYS A 28 8.08 -16.68 24.97
CA LYS A 28 9.12 -17.21 25.84
C LYS A 28 9.62 -16.03 26.69
N GLY A 29 9.18 -15.98 27.95
CA GLY A 29 9.43 -14.84 28.83
C GLY A 29 8.79 -13.56 28.28
N LYS A 30 9.58 -12.50 28.09
CA LYS A 30 9.14 -11.21 27.53
C LYS A 30 9.13 -11.15 26.00
N SER A 31 9.68 -12.15 25.33
CA SER A 31 9.81 -12.20 23.88
C SER A 31 8.67 -12.96 23.21
N ILE A 32 8.32 -12.52 22.00
CA ILE A 32 7.28 -13.10 21.16
C ILE A 32 7.94 -13.68 19.93
N PHE A 33 7.60 -14.91 19.60
CA PHE A 33 8.16 -15.65 18.46
C PHE A 33 7.01 -16.12 17.55
N PHE A 34 7.26 -16.20 16.25
CA PHE A 34 6.37 -16.86 15.31
C PHE A 34 6.44 -18.37 15.48
N ASN A 35 5.29 -19.02 15.34
CA ASN A 35 5.26 -20.48 15.25
C ASN A 35 5.67 -20.90 13.84
N ASN A 36 6.86 -21.46 13.70
CA ASN A 36 7.41 -21.86 12.40
C ASN A 36 6.57 -22.93 11.66
N ALA A 37 5.75 -23.70 12.37
CA ALA A 37 4.86 -24.68 11.75
C ALA A 37 3.80 -23.99 10.85
N ILE A 38 3.35 -22.79 11.19
CA ILE A 38 2.35 -22.05 10.39
C ILE A 38 2.96 -21.48 9.11
N ASN A 39 4.22 -21.05 9.14
CA ASN A 39 4.91 -20.55 7.95
C ASN A 39 5.09 -21.60 6.84
N ARG A 40 5.01 -22.89 7.19
CA ARG A 40 5.06 -23.99 6.22
C ARG A 40 3.69 -24.32 5.60
N ILE A 41 2.59 -23.90 6.22
CA ILE A 41 1.24 -24.36 5.88
C ILE A 41 0.46 -23.33 5.04
N GLN A 42 0.69 -22.04 5.19
CA GLN A 42 -0.05 -21.01 4.46
C GLN A 42 0.87 -19.91 3.93
N LYS A 43 1.42 -20.15 2.76
CA LYS A 43 1.97 -19.05 1.97
C LYS A 43 0.79 -18.16 1.56
N PRO A 44 0.78 -16.84 1.87
CA PRO A 44 -0.32 -15.97 1.48
C PRO A 44 -0.35 -15.78 -0.04
N SER A 45 -1.07 -16.63 -0.73
CA SER A 45 -1.11 -16.70 -2.20
C SER A 45 -1.42 -15.34 -2.86
N ASN A 46 -2.43 -14.63 -2.37
CA ASN A 46 -2.80 -13.33 -2.91
C ASN A 46 -1.68 -12.28 -2.75
N SER A 47 -1.00 -12.24 -1.60
CA SER A 47 0.11 -11.32 -1.38
C SER A 47 1.33 -11.66 -2.23
N LYS A 48 1.59 -12.96 -2.49
CA LYS A 48 2.64 -13.40 -3.41
C LYS A 48 2.35 -12.95 -4.83
N ILE A 49 1.12 -13.16 -5.31
CA ILE A 49 0.69 -12.73 -6.65
C ILE A 49 0.83 -11.21 -6.80
N MET A 50 0.38 -10.44 -5.81
CA MET A 50 0.51 -8.98 -5.84
C MET A 50 1.97 -8.54 -5.86
N MET A 51 2.83 -9.18 -5.06
CA MET A 51 4.27 -8.90 -5.02
C MET A 51 4.93 -9.26 -6.35
N ALA A 52 4.62 -10.42 -6.93
CA ALA A 52 5.15 -10.85 -8.23
C ALA A 52 4.75 -9.88 -9.35
N ASN A 53 3.48 -9.52 -9.45
CA ASN A 53 2.98 -8.56 -10.43
C ASN A 53 3.63 -7.16 -10.28
N PHE A 54 3.84 -6.71 -9.05
CA PHE A 54 4.52 -5.43 -8.79
C PHE A 54 5.98 -5.49 -9.22
N LEU A 55 6.71 -6.55 -8.87
CA LEU A 55 8.11 -6.72 -9.23
C LEU A 55 8.30 -6.91 -10.74
N GLU A 56 7.44 -7.69 -11.42
CA GLU A 56 7.50 -7.88 -12.86
C GLU A 56 7.37 -6.55 -13.61
N LYS A 57 6.33 -5.76 -13.31
CA LYS A 57 6.14 -4.45 -13.92
C LYS A 57 7.30 -3.52 -13.65
N THR A 58 7.83 -3.53 -12.42
CA THR A 58 8.98 -2.71 -12.05
C THR A 58 10.24 -3.18 -12.78
N SER A 59 10.46 -4.49 -12.89
CA SER A 59 11.57 -5.08 -13.65
C SER A 59 11.53 -4.69 -15.14
N THR A 60 10.33 -4.71 -15.74
CA THR A 60 10.14 -4.29 -17.14
C THR A 60 10.51 -2.81 -17.35
N ILE A 61 10.14 -1.93 -16.42
CA ILE A 61 10.47 -0.51 -16.50
C ILE A 61 11.98 -0.31 -16.31
N LEU A 62 12.58 -0.88 -15.28
CA LEU A 62 14.00 -0.73 -14.98
C LEU A 62 14.91 -1.44 -16.00
N GLY A 63 14.44 -2.50 -16.65
CA GLY A 63 15.14 -3.18 -17.74
C GLY A 63 15.27 -2.31 -18.99
N LYS A 64 14.33 -1.39 -19.26
CA LYS A 64 14.45 -0.39 -20.32
C LYS A 64 15.57 0.62 -20.06
N GLU A 65 15.89 0.87 -18.81
CA GLU A 65 16.97 1.77 -18.37
C GLU A 65 18.31 1.04 -18.15
N ASP A 66 18.42 -0.19 -18.63
CA ASP A 66 19.63 -1.05 -18.58
C ASP A 66 20.19 -1.35 -17.16
N TRP A 67 19.31 -1.30 -16.14
CA TRP A 67 19.72 -1.51 -14.75
C TRP A 67 20.18 -2.95 -14.45
N PHE A 68 19.68 -3.96 -15.19
CA PHE A 68 20.03 -5.37 -14.99
C PHE A 68 20.21 -6.18 -16.28
N GLY A 69 20.44 -5.55 -17.42
CA GLY A 69 20.60 -6.18 -18.72
C GLY A 69 19.28 -6.63 -19.33
N ARG A 70 18.50 -7.51 -18.68
CA ARG A 70 17.15 -7.89 -19.12
C ARG A 70 16.15 -7.85 -17.98
N PRO A 71 14.86 -7.61 -18.30
CA PRO A 71 13.79 -7.75 -17.31
C PRO A 71 13.68 -9.19 -16.78
N PHE A 72 13.33 -9.34 -15.50
CA PHE A 72 12.93 -10.62 -14.94
C PHE A 72 11.50 -10.96 -15.36
N THR A 73 11.26 -12.22 -15.77
CA THR A 73 9.91 -12.66 -16.10
C THR A 73 9.09 -12.91 -14.82
N LYS A 74 7.78 -12.98 -14.97
CA LYS A 74 6.88 -13.27 -13.87
C LYS A 74 7.19 -14.64 -13.24
N GLU A 75 7.46 -15.64 -14.07
CA GLU A 75 7.80 -17.00 -13.67
C GLU A 75 9.09 -17.05 -12.84
N GLU A 76 10.12 -16.32 -13.28
CA GLU A 76 11.39 -16.18 -12.54
C GLU A 76 11.15 -15.57 -11.16
N ILE A 77 10.36 -14.51 -11.09
CA ILE A 77 10.02 -13.82 -9.85
C ILE A 77 9.21 -14.74 -8.93
N GLU A 78 8.18 -15.42 -9.45
CA GLU A 78 7.35 -16.32 -8.65
C GLU A 78 8.17 -17.50 -8.09
N LYS A 79 9.01 -18.11 -8.90
CA LYS A 79 9.91 -19.19 -8.49
C LYS A 79 10.91 -18.70 -7.42
N PHE A 80 11.46 -17.49 -7.59
CA PHE A 80 12.34 -16.86 -6.60
C PHE A 80 11.62 -16.61 -5.27
N LEU A 81 10.42 -16.02 -5.32
CA LEU A 81 9.59 -15.76 -4.15
C LEU A 81 9.21 -17.05 -3.41
N ASP A 82 9.02 -18.16 -4.11
CA ASP A 82 8.73 -19.46 -3.49
C ASP A 82 9.97 -20.05 -2.83
N THR A 83 11.12 -19.97 -3.48
CA THR A 83 12.39 -20.53 -2.98
C THR A 83 12.89 -19.76 -1.76
N TYR A 84 12.83 -18.42 -1.83
CA TYR A 84 13.35 -17.52 -0.79
C TYR A 84 12.24 -16.81 -0.01
N PHE A 85 11.09 -17.46 0.15
CA PHE A 85 9.87 -16.89 0.74
C PHE A 85 10.13 -16.11 2.03
N THR A 86 10.85 -16.69 2.99
CA THR A 86 11.05 -16.07 4.31
C THR A 86 11.80 -14.74 4.21
N ILE A 87 12.83 -14.66 3.37
CA ILE A 87 13.63 -13.44 3.17
C ILE A 87 12.77 -12.40 2.42
N CYS A 88 12.13 -12.78 1.33
CA CYS A 88 11.30 -11.89 0.54
C CYS A 88 10.14 -11.33 1.37
N TRP A 89 9.50 -12.20 2.18
CA TRP A 89 8.41 -11.81 3.07
C TRP A 89 8.86 -10.86 4.18
N GLN A 90 10.05 -11.06 4.74
CA GLN A 90 10.64 -10.14 5.71
C GLN A 90 10.85 -8.74 5.11
N HIS A 91 11.39 -8.64 3.89
CA HIS A 91 11.58 -7.36 3.22
C HIS A 91 10.23 -6.71 2.83
N TRP A 92 9.25 -7.51 2.43
CA TRP A 92 7.90 -7.03 2.19
C TRP A 92 7.24 -6.43 3.44
N LEU A 93 7.37 -7.08 4.59
CA LEU A 93 6.86 -6.54 5.85
C LEU A 93 7.60 -5.27 6.29
N ARG A 94 8.91 -5.17 6.03
CA ARG A 94 9.70 -3.93 6.26
C ARG A 94 9.22 -2.77 5.39
N LEU A 95 8.68 -3.04 4.22
CA LEU A 95 8.00 -2.03 3.39
C LEU A 95 6.60 -1.72 3.93
N GLN A 96 5.78 -2.73 4.17
CA GLN A 96 4.37 -2.56 4.49
C GLN A 96 4.09 -1.98 5.88
N ILE A 97 4.79 -2.44 6.91
CA ILE A 97 4.49 -2.02 8.28
C ILE A 97 4.68 -0.51 8.48
N PRO A 98 5.81 0.11 8.11
CA PRO A 98 5.96 1.55 8.21
C PRO A 98 4.95 2.33 7.35
N PHE A 99 4.61 1.82 6.17
CA PHE A 99 3.57 2.39 5.31
C PHE A 99 2.22 2.43 6.01
N LEU A 100 1.75 1.30 6.55
CA LEU A 100 0.47 1.22 7.26
C LEU A 100 0.44 2.07 8.54
N VAL A 101 1.55 2.12 9.29
CA VAL A 101 1.67 2.94 10.49
C VAL A 101 1.53 4.43 10.14
N ARG A 102 2.20 4.91 9.10
CA ARG A 102 2.10 6.31 8.65
C ARG A 102 0.68 6.66 8.21
N HIS A 103 0.04 5.81 7.39
CA HIS A 103 -1.32 6.07 6.93
C HIS A 103 -2.32 6.04 8.09
N ARG A 104 -2.17 5.09 9.02
CA ARG A 104 -2.99 5.08 10.23
C ARG A 104 -2.80 6.35 11.06
N THR A 105 -1.56 6.81 11.24
CA THR A 105 -1.27 8.02 12.01
C THR A 105 -1.86 9.26 11.34
N PHE A 106 -1.76 9.36 10.01
CA PHE A 106 -2.27 10.50 9.25
C PHE A 106 -3.80 10.53 9.17
N PHE A 107 -4.44 9.39 8.94
CA PHE A 107 -5.90 9.29 8.77
C PHE A 107 -6.65 8.93 10.06
N GLY A 108 -5.96 8.71 11.17
CA GLY A 108 -6.54 8.25 12.43
C GLY A 108 -6.74 6.72 12.48
N ASP A 109 -7.19 6.10 11.42
CA ASP A 109 -7.30 4.65 11.27
C ASP A 109 -7.24 4.22 9.79
N LEU A 110 -7.06 2.91 9.55
CA LEU A 110 -6.90 2.36 8.20
C LEU A 110 -8.23 2.28 7.42
N GLU A 111 -9.38 2.20 8.09
CA GLU A 111 -10.67 2.28 7.40
C GLU A 111 -10.89 3.67 6.80
N THR A 112 -10.51 4.72 7.55
CA THR A 112 -10.58 6.10 7.06
C THR A 112 -9.66 6.30 5.85
N TRP A 113 -8.45 5.75 5.90
CA TRP A 113 -7.55 5.74 4.74
C TRP A 113 -8.14 4.98 3.55
N ASN A 114 -8.78 3.83 3.77
CA ASN A 114 -9.41 3.04 2.70
C ASN A 114 -10.58 3.81 2.06
N VAL A 115 -11.43 4.47 2.85
CA VAL A 115 -12.50 5.35 2.35
C VAL A 115 -11.93 6.50 1.51
N TRP A 116 -10.84 7.14 1.96
CA TRP A 116 -10.14 8.18 1.21
C TRP A 116 -9.55 7.63 -0.10
N GLY A 117 -8.93 6.45 -0.03
CA GLY A 117 -8.36 5.74 -1.19
C GLY A 117 -9.39 5.38 -2.25
N ALA A 118 -10.60 4.98 -1.86
CA ALA A 118 -11.69 4.67 -2.78
C ALA A 118 -12.11 5.90 -3.61
N ILE A 119 -12.12 7.10 -3.01
CA ILE A 119 -12.34 8.35 -3.73
C ILE A 119 -11.20 8.59 -4.72
N GLY A 120 -9.95 8.40 -4.27
CA GLY A 120 -8.75 8.56 -5.10
C GLY A 120 -8.75 7.64 -6.31
N ILE A 121 -9.06 6.36 -6.14
CA ILE A 121 -9.12 5.38 -7.23
C ILE A 121 -10.15 5.81 -8.28
N SER A 122 -11.34 6.23 -7.86
CA SER A 122 -12.38 6.73 -8.79
C SER A 122 -11.87 7.92 -9.62
N GLN A 123 -11.27 8.90 -8.97
CA GLN A 123 -10.74 10.09 -9.64
C GLN A 123 -9.54 9.80 -10.54
N PHE A 124 -8.65 8.90 -10.13
CA PHE A 124 -7.53 8.44 -10.96
C PHE A 124 -8.02 7.73 -12.22
N THR A 125 -9.04 6.87 -12.07
CA THR A 125 -9.62 6.17 -13.21
C THR A 125 -10.24 7.13 -14.21
N ASP A 126 -10.98 8.13 -13.74
CA ASP A 126 -11.60 9.14 -14.61
C ASP A 126 -10.55 10.03 -15.28
N TYR A 127 -9.52 10.42 -14.57
CA TYR A 127 -8.42 11.20 -15.14
C TYR A 127 -7.64 10.40 -16.19
N SER A 128 -7.31 9.15 -15.91
CA SER A 128 -6.59 8.29 -16.85
C SER A 128 -7.37 8.06 -18.16
N LYS A 129 -8.70 8.01 -18.11
CA LYS A 129 -9.56 7.97 -19.31
C LYS A 129 -9.49 9.26 -20.12
N GLN A 130 -9.39 10.42 -19.48
CA GLN A 130 -9.30 11.72 -20.14
C GLN A 130 -7.94 11.95 -20.81
N VAL A 131 -6.88 11.35 -20.29
CA VAL A 131 -5.50 11.53 -20.73
C VAL A 131 -5.04 10.40 -21.69
N LYS A 132 -5.95 9.51 -22.10
CA LYS A 132 -5.63 8.44 -23.09
C LYS A 132 -4.88 9.01 -24.30
N GLY A 133 -3.62 8.63 -24.47
CA GLY A 133 -2.71 9.03 -25.56
C GLY A 133 -1.64 10.06 -25.17
N ARG A 134 -1.68 10.66 -23.98
CA ARG A 134 -0.63 11.61 -23.51
C ARG A 134 0.18 11.08 -22.32
N VAL A 135 -0.08 9.88 -21.85
CA VAL A 135 0.47 9.34 -20.62
C VAL A 135 1.57 8.38 -20.94
N VAL A 136 2.68 8.84 -20.67
CA VAL A 136 3.50 8.68 -19.48
C VAL A 136 4.47 7.54 -19.66
N GLU A 137 5.41 7.78 -20.53
CA GLU A 137 6.62 6.97 -20.58
C GLU A 137 7.60 7.37 -19.46
N ASP A 138 7.38 8.51 -18.77
CA ASP A 138 8.25 9.03 -17.72
C ASP A 138 7.70 8.74 -16.31
N PRO A 139 8.41 7.95 -15.47
CA PRO A 139 8.03 7.67 -14.08
C PRO A 139 7.82 8.92 -13.21
N ARG A 140 8.48 10.04 -13.56
CA ARG A 140 8.31 11.33 -12.87
C ARG A 140 6.89 11.85 -13.02
N THR A 141 6.23 11.55 -14.12
CA THR A 141 4.86 12.02 -14.41
C THR A 141 3.80 11.38 -13.52
N TYR A 142 4.02 10.18 -12.96
CA TYR A 142 3.06 9.59 -11.98
C TYR A 142 3.08 10.33 -10.64
N ALA A 143 4.24 10.80 -10.19
CA ALA A 143 4.33 11.64 -9.00
C ALA A 143 3.63 12.98 -9.23
N ASP A 144 3.93 13.62 -10.36
CA ASP A 144 3.32 14.89 -10.75
C ASP A 144 1.81 14.74 -10.94
N LEU A 145 1.35 13.64 -11.54
CA LEU A 145 -0.06 13.32 -11.70
C LEU A 145 -0.77 13.17 -10.35
N TYR A 146 -0.17 12.42 -9.41
CA TYR A 146 -0.71 12.25 -8.07
C TYR A 146 -0.85 13.58 -7.34
N LEU A 147 0.20 14.42 -7.38
CA LEU A 147 0.20 15.74 -6.76
C LEU A 147 -0.75 16.71 -7.50
N HIS A 148 -0.83 16.61 -8.82
CA HIS A 148 -1.78 17.37 -9.63
C HIS A 148 -3.22 17.06 -9.22
N LEU A 149 -3.59 15.80 -9.10
CA LEU A 149 -4.93 15.40 -8.65
C LEU A 149 -5.25 15.90 -7.24
N LEU A 150 -4.27 15.94 -6.35
CA LEU A 150 -4.44 16.48 -5.01
C LEU A 150 -4.60 18.01 -4.98
N ARG A 151 -4.08 18.71 -5.98
CA ARG A 151 -4.08 20.19 -6.06
C ARG A 151 -5.25 20.77 -6.84
N HIS A 152 -5.86 19.97 -7.71
CA HIS A 152 -6.88 20.45 -8.63
C HIS A 152 -8.25 19.82 -8.33
N THR A 153 -9.29 20.64 -8.40
CA THR A 153 -10.65 20.16 -8.18
C THR A 153 -11.06 19.21 -9.31
N PRO A 154 -11.38 17.94 -9.02
CA PRO A 154 -11.85 17.02 -10.03
C PRO A 154 -13.23 17.43 -10.56
N LYS A 155 -13.52 17.08 -11.82
CA LYS A 155 -14.81 17.37 -12.46
C LYS A 155 -15.97 16.59 -11.84
N ASN A 156 -15.72 15.34 -11.45
CA ASN A 156 -16.72 14.43 -10.91
C ASN A 156 -16.34 14.00 -9.50
N GLY A 157 -17.33 13.91 -8.64
CA GLY A 157 -17.21 13.30 -7.33
C GLY A 157 -17.81 11.89 -7.32
N ILE A 158 -17.69 11.22 -6.18
CA ILE A 158 -18.25 9.90 -5.94
C ILE A 158 -19.15 9.93 -4.71
N ASN A 159 -20.29 9.26 -4.78
CA ASN A 159 -21.25 9.20 -3.66
C ASN A 159 -20.87 8.13 -2.62
N ALA A 160 -21.48 8.22 -1.42
CA ALA A 160 -21.16 7.33 -0.31
C ALA A 160 -21.50 5.84 -0.58
N SER A 161 -22.47 5.55 -1.45
CA SER A 161 -22.82 4.16 -1.81
C SER A 161 -21.73 3.54 -2.66
N SER A 162 -21.29 4.22 -3.71
CA SER A 162 -20.18 3.74 -4.55
C SER A 162 -18.86 3.64 -3.78
N ILE A 163 -18.60 4.56 -2.82
CA ILE A 163 -17.43 4.41 -1.92
C ILE A 163 -17.57 3.14 -1.08
N SER A 164 -18.77 2.82 -0.57
CA SER A 164 -19.03 1.61 0.19
C SER A 164 -18.76 0.34 -0.64
N GLU A 165 -19.21 0.33 -1.89
CA GLU A 165 -18.95 -0.79 -2.83
C GLU A 165 -17.46 -0.97 -3.11
N ILE A 166 -16.74 0.09 -3.46
CA ILE A 166 -15.30 0.03 -3.76
C ILE A 166 -14.48 -0.38 -2.53
N SER A 167 -14.80 0.21 -1.36
CA SER A 167 -14.02 -0.02 -0.13
C SER A 167 -14.43 -1.29 0.62
N THR A 168 -15.57 -1.90 0.27
CA THR A 168 -16.21 -3.01 1.00
C THR A 168 -16.53 -2.68 2.47
N ILE A 169 -16.60 -1.38 2.81
CA ILE A 169 -16.92 -0.89 4.16
C ILE A 169 -18.41 -0.56 4.22
N PRO A 170 -19.15 -0.96 5.27
CA PRO A 170 -20.56 -0.67 5.41
C PRO A 170 -20.87 0.83 5.25
N ARG A 171 -21.92 1.17 4.48
CA ARG A 171 -22.26 2.55 4.14
C ARG A 171 -22.38 3.49 5.34
N ALA A 172 -22.93 3.01 6.46
CA ALA A 172 -23.03 3.80 7.69
C ALA A 172 -21.63 4.20 8.23
N THR A 173 -20.68 3.28 8.18
CA THR A 173 -19.27 3.53 8.54
C THR A 173 -18.63 4.51 7.56
N VAL A 174 -18.84 4.32 6.24
CA VAL A 174 -18.34 5.25 5.20
C VAL A 174 -18.83 6.67 5.48
N ILE A 175 -20.12 6.88 5.76
CA ILE A 175 -20.67 8.21 6.06
C ILE A 175 -19.98 8.84 7.28
N ARG A 176 -19.74 8.06 8.33
CA ARG A 176 -19.00 8.53 9.53
C ARG A 176 -17.57 8.94 9.18
N LYS A 177 -16.86 8.13 8.38
CA LYS A 177 -15.50 8.43 7.94
C LYS A 177 -15.44 9.65 7.02
N LEU A 178 -16.40 9.80 6.12
CA LEU A 178 -16.52 10.97 5.25
C LEU A 178 -16.77 12.27 6.04
N LYS A 179 -17.57 12.24 7.10
CA LYS A 179 -17.72 13.39 8.01
C LYS A 179 -16.38 13.78 8.64
N TYR A 180 -15.61 12.80 9.11
CA TYR A 180 -14.27 13.04 9.65
C TYR A 180 -13.33 13.62 8.58
N LEU A 181 -13.23 12.99 7.42
CA LEU A 181 -12.37 13.46 6.32
C LEU A 181 -12.70 14.88 5.84
N THR A 182 -13.99 15.24 5.81
CA THR A 182 -14.43 16.59 5.48
C THR A 182 -14.05 17.61 6.57
N LYS A 183 -14.20 17.24 7.86
CA LYS A 183 -13.77 18.06 9.00
C LYS A 183 -12.27 18.34 8.95
N GLU A 184 -11.47 17.30 8.66
CA GLU A 184 -10.01 17.40 8.55
C GLU A 184 -9.54 18.04 7.23
N LYS A 185 -10.48 18.49 6.38
CA LYS A 185 -10.18 19.13 5.08
C LYS A 185 -9.33 18.25 4.16
N LEU A 186 -9.56 16.95 4.17
CA LEU A 186 -8.93 15.96 3.32
C LEU A 186 -9.78 15.64 2.08
N VAL A 187 -11.09 15.87 2.19
CA VAL A 187 -12.04 15.76 1.09
C VAL A 187 -13.02 16.94 1.11
N THR A 188 -13.59 17.24 -0.04
CA THR A 188 -14.69 18.19 -0.18
C THR A 188 -15.96 17.49 -0.67
N LYS A 189 -17.10 18.15 -0.49
CA LYS A 189 -18.41 17.66 -0.90
C LYS A 189 -19.07 18.70 -1.81
N ASN A 190 -19.55 18.28 -2.97
CA ASN A 190 -20.25 19.14 -3.89
C ASN A 190 -21.78 19.23 -3.59
N LYS A 191 -22.50 20.06 -4.34
CA LYS A 191 -23.96 20.24 -4.21
C LYS A 191 -24.76 18.96 -4.50
N LYS A 192 -24.20 18.02 -5.27
CA LYS A 192 -24.80 16.70 -5.57
C LYS A 192 -24.55 15.65 -4.50
N LEU A 193 -23.97 16.05 -3.36
CA LEU A 193 -23.59 15.17 -2.25
C LEU A 193 -22.49 14.16 -2.62
N GLU A 194 -21.67 14.44 -3.64
CA GLU A 194 -20.52 13.65 -4.06
C GLU A 194 -19.25 14.17 -3.38
N TYR A 195 -18.33 13.26 -3.07
CA TYR A 195 -17.07 13.52 -2.39
C TYR A 195 -15.91 13.50 -3.36
N MET A 196 -14.98 14.41 -3.16
CA MET A 196 -13.80 14.61 -4.02
C MET A 196 -12.56 14.84 -3.16
N LEU A 197 -11.40 14.39 -3.63
CA LEU A 197 -10.11 14.74 -3.03
C LEU A 197 -9.81 16.21 -3.35
N LEU A 198 -9.81 17.03 -2.32
CA LEU A 198 -9.33 18.41 -2.39
C LEU A 198 -8.77 18.76 -1.00
N PRO A 199 -7.59 18.23 -0.67
CA PRO A 199 -6.98 18.50 0.62
C PRO A 199 -6.54 19.97 0.72
N SER A 200 -6.55 20.49 1.94
CA SER A 200 -6.05 21.84 2.22
C SER A 200 -4.54 21.94 1.88
N PRO A 201 -3.99 23.13 1.63
CA PRO A 201 -2.56 23.31 1.34
C PRO A 201 -1.63 22.69 2.40
N LYS A 202 -2.02 22.76 3.68
CA LYS A 202 -1.30 22.11 4.77
C LYS A 202 -1.26 20.59 4.60
N ASN A 203 -2.38 19.99 4.23
CA ASN A 203 -2.49 18.55 4.03
C ASN A 203 -1.74 18.10 2.76
N ILE A 204 -1.71 18.91 1.70
CA ILE A 204 -0.93 18.63 0.49
C ILE A 204 0.55 18.43 0.83
N LYS A 205 1.15 19.33 1.63
CA LYS A 205 2.54 19.17 2.07
C LYS A 205 2.77 17.84 2.79
N SER A 206 1.87 17.46 3.69
CA SER A 206 1.96 16.16 4.39
C SER A 206 1.79 14.98 3.45
N PHE A 207 0.98 15.10 2.40
CA PHE A 207 0.88 14.06 1.36
C PHE A 207 2.16 13.94 0.54
N GLU A 208 2.78 15.06 0.17
CA GLU A 208 4.08 15.09 -0.54
C GLU A 208 5.17 14.40 0.29
N GLU A 209 5.30 14.75 1.56
CA GLU A 209 6.26 14.14 2.47
C GLU A 209 6.02 12.62 2.62
N ASN A 210 4.77 12.20 2.81
CA ASN A 210 4.39 10.79 2.89
C ASN A 210 4.65 10.05 1.58
N TYR A 211 4.38 10.68 0.44
CA TYR A 211 4.63 10.11 -0.88
C TYR A 211 6.13 9.85 -1.07
N MET A 212 6.97 10.84 -0.87
CA MET A 212 8.44 10.72 -1.01
C MET A 212 9.01 9.64 -0.10
N HIS A 213 8.52 9.58 1.15
CA HIS A 213 8.92 8.56 2.10
C HIS A 213 8.52 7.14 1.64
N ASN A 214 7.31 7.00 1.11
CA ASN A 214 6.82 5.73 0.57
C ASN A 214 7.64 5.28 -0.65
N GLN A 215 8.00 6.21 -1.55
CA GLN A 215 8.85 5.88 -2.72
C GLN A 215 10.23 5.39 -2.30
N LYS A 216 10.87 6.04 -1.32
CA LYS A 216 12.15 5.59 -0.77
C LYS A 216 12.09 4.14 -0.25
N HIS A 217 11.04 3.79 0.49
CA HIS A 217 10.88 2.42 1.00
C HIS A 217 10.57 1.41 -0.11
N LYS A 218 9.77 1.79 -1.11
CA LYS A 218 9.50 0.94 -2.28
C LYS A 218 10.78 0.69 -3.07
N ALA A 219 11.56 1.74 -3.35
CA ALA A 219 12.85 1.61 -4.02
C ALA A 219 13.78 0.67 -3.27
N GLY A 220 13.94 0.85 -1.94
CA GLY A 220 14.76 -0.04 -1.13
C GLY A 220 14.29 -1.50 -1.16
N PHE A 221 12.99 -1.76 -1.14
CA PHE A 221 12.44 -3.12 -1.29
C PHE A 221 12.79 -3.71 -2.67
N VAL A 222 12.51 -2.98 -3.74
CA VAL A 222 12.76 -3.39 -5.13
C VAL A 222 14.23 -3.70 -5.34
N THR A 223 15.12 -2.76 -4.99
CA THR A 223 16.56 -2.93 -5.12
C THR A 223 17.04 -4.18 -4.38
N THR A 224 16.61 -4.35 -3.11
CA THR A 224 17.03 -5.51 -2.32
C THR A 224 16.59 -6.84 -2.97
N ILE A 225 15.35 -6.93 -3.46
CA ILE A 225 14.86 -8.17 -4.08
C ILE A 225 15.62 -8.46 -5.38
N PHE A 226 15.81 -7.46 -6.23
CA PHE A 226 16.52 -7.67 -7.50
C PHE A 226 18.01 -7.95 -7.31
N ASP A 227 18.66 -7.35 -6.32
CA ASP A 227 20.03 -7.71 -5.96
C ASP A 227 20.13 -9.15 -5.47
N LEU A 228 19.18 -9.61 -4.66
CA LEU A 228 19.10 -11.01 -4.24
C LEU A 228 18.87 -11.94 -5.43
N MET A 229 17.99 -11.60 -6.37
CA MET A 229 17.75 -12.39 -7.58
C MET A 229 18.99 -12.46 -8.47
N LYS A 230 19.68 -11.34 -8.65
CA LYS A 230 20.88 -11.25 -9.49
C LYS A 230 22.06 -12.03 -8.91
N ASN A 231 22.25 -11.94 -7.58
CA ASN A 231 23.40 -12.52 -6.88
C ASN A 231 23.15 -13.95 -6.36
N SER A 232 21.89 -14.41 -6.35
CA SER A 232 21.61 -15.80 -6.08
C SER A 232 22.05 -16.63 -7.27
N SER A 233 22.66 -17.81 -7.02
CA SER A 233 22.94 -18.84 -8.05
C SER A 233 21.63 -19.44 -8.63
N PHE A 234 20.55 -18.69 -8.60
CA PHE A 234 19.23 -19.04 -9.03
C PHE A 234 19.20 -19.08 -10.56
N LYS A 235 19.51 -20.24 -11.12
CA LYS A 235 19.28 -20.53 -12.53
C LYS A 235 17.88 -21.09 -12.68
N VAL A 236 17.10 -20.50 -13.55
CA VAL A 236 15.87 -21.11 -14.06
C VAL A 236 16.34 -22.19 -15.03
N GLU A 237 16.33 -23.48 -14.59
CA GLU A 237 16.40 -24.62 -15.49
C GLU A 237 15.12 -24.75 -16.28
#